data_dbc82fe2a9147a14b0aa508a2d33dced
#
_entry.id   dbc82fe2a9147a14b0aa508a2d33dced
#
_cell.length_a   1.000
_cell.length_b   1.000
_cell.length_c   1.000
_cell.angle_alpha   90.00
_cell.angle_beta   90.00
_cell.angle_gamma   90.00
#
_symmetry.space_group_name_H-M   'P 1'
#
loop_
_entity.id
_entity.type
_entity.pdbx_description
1 polymer ?
#
loop_
_entity_poly.entity_id
_entity_poly.type
_entity_poly.pdbx_seq_one_letter_code
_entity_poly.pdbx_strand_id
1 'polypeptide(L)'
;DGSEGGTGAAPVEFTDNIGSPLRDALIFVDNCLRGAGLRDRVKIAASAKIVSAYDIVRHCALGADWCNMARPFMFAVGCIQARDCASSRCPSGVATMDPKRYRVIDVEDRATRVFNFHKNSVEAVAEMMESAGLQHPSQLNRRHIVRRVSASKILLADQIYPRVEINALIDGKE
;
A
#
# COMPACT_ATOMS: atom_id res chain seq x y z
N ASP A 1 -3.37 4.31 6.72
CA ASP A 1 -3.31 2.86 6.91
C ASP A 1 -4.72 2.29 7.01
N GLY A 2 -5.00 1.23 6.31
CA GLY A 2 -6.33 0.60 6.27
C GLY A 2 -6.50 -0.54 7.27
N SER A 3 -7.73 -1.00 7.43
CA SER A 3 -8.07 -2.13 8.34
C SER A 3 -7.34 -3.43 7.99
N GLU A 4 -6.91 -3.61 6.74
CA GLU A 4 -6.10 -4.76 6.32
C GLU A 4 -4.61 -4.59 6.69
N GLY A 5 -4.24 -3.44 7.21
CA GLY A 5 -2.89 -3.13 7.66
C GLY A 5 -2.63 -3.66 9.05
N GLY A 6 -2.12 -2.82 9.87
CA GLY A 6 -1.64 -3.15 11.18
C GLY A 6 -0.21 -3.62 11.18
N THR A 7 0.48 -3.35 12.26
CA THR A 7 1.85 -3.77 12.46
C THR A 7 1.88 -5.20 13.00
N GLY A 8 2.95 -5.93 12.72
CA GLY A 8 3.17 -7.22 13.37
C GLY A 8 3.27 -7.14 14.90
N ALA A 9 3.46 -5.94 15.44
CA ALA A 9 3.49 -5.68 16.89
C ALA A 9 2.10 -5.48 17.51
N ALA A 10 1.06 -5.24 16.71
CA ALA A 10 -0.29 -5.11 17.23
C ALA A 10 -0.84 -6.46 17.71
N PRO A 11 -1.67 -6.49 18.77
CA PRO A 11 -2.46 -7.67 19.12
C PRO A 11 -3.24 -8.21 17.92
N VAL A 12 -3.40 -9.54 17.86
CA VAL A 12 -4.03 -10.20 16.71
C VAL A 12 -5.47 -9.71 16.50
N GLU A 13 -6.17 -9.38 17.58
CA GLU A 13 -7.54 -8.87 17.58
C GLU A 13 -7.67 -7.51 16.87
N PHE A 14 -6.60 -6.71 16.86
CA PHE A 14 -6.60 -5.39 16.20
C PHE A 14 -6.08 -5.46 14.75
N THR A 15 -5.20 -6.42 14.50
CA THR A 15 -4.67 -6.65 13.15
C THR A 15 -5.81 -7.11 12.25
N ASP A 16 -6.02 -6.44 11.15
CA ASP A 16 -7.06 -6.74 10.16
C ASP A 16 -8.51 -6.41 10.58
N ASN A 17 -8.75 -5.85 11.78
CA ASN A 17 -10.10 -5.62 12.29
C ASN A 17 -10.40 -4.15 12.64
N ILE A 18 -9.39 -3.30 12.80
CA ILE A 18 -9.57 -1.89 13.21
C ILE A 18 -9.22 -0.96 12.06
N GLY A 19 -10.10 -0.01 11.79
CA GLY A 19 -9.95 0.98 10.72
C GLY A 19 -10.86 0.74 9.53
N SER A 20 -10.71 1.53 8.48
CA SER A 20 -11.43 1.40 7.21
C SER A 20 -10.59 0.64 6.17
N PRO A 21 -11.21 -0.08 5.22
CA PRO A 21 -10.47 -0.68 4.10
C PRO A 21 -9.65 0.38 3.37
N LEU A 22 -8.36 0.09 3.10
CA LEU A 22 -7.42 1.07 2.54
C LEU A 22 -7.94 1.70 1.26
N ARG A 23 -8.48 0.91 0.33
CA ARG A 23 -8.97 1.43 -0.94
C ARG A 23 -10.04 2.49 -0.76
N ASP A 24 -11.03 2.21 0.08
CA ASP A 24 -12.17 3.09 0.29
C ASP A 24 -11.76 4.34 1.07
N ALA A 25 -10.91 4.18 2.09
CA ALA A 25 -10.32 5.30 2.83
C ALA A 25 -9.45 6.20 1.93
N LEU A 26 -8.62 5.62 1.06
CA LEU A 26 -7.77 6.37 0.14
C LEU A 26 -8.60 7.21 -0.84
N ILE A 27 -9.63 6.62 -1.45
CA ILE A 27 -10.54 7.31 -2.36
C ILE A 27 -11.27 8.44 -1.65
N PHE A 28 -11.76 8.19 -0.45
CA PHE A 28 -12.44 9.19 0.37
C PHE A 28 -11.52 10.37 0.70
N VAL A 29 -10.30 10.10 1.19
CA VAL A 29 -9.34 11.15 1.56
C VAL A 29 -8.88 11.94 0.33
N ASP A 30 -8.54 11.27 -0.79
CA ASP A 30 -8.19 11.95 -2.05
C ASP A 30 -9.32 12.89 -2.52
N ASN A 31 -10.56 12.42 -2.49
CA ASN A 31 -11.72 13.22 -2.89
C ASN A 31 -11.98 14.39 -1.93
N CYS A 32 -11.88 14.20 -0.62
CA CYS A 32 -12.01 15.28 0.36
C CYS A 32 -10.95 16.37 0.17
N LEU A 33 -9.68 15.98 0.01
CA LEU A 33 -8.61 16.94 -0.21
C LEU A 33 -8.76 17.68 -1.54
N ARG A 34 -9.23 17.02 -2.59
CA ARG A 34 -9.53 17.68 -3.88
C ARG A 34 -10.67 18.66 -3.76
N GLY A 35 -11.79 18.23 -3.20
CA GLY A 35 -12.97 19.07 -3.00
C GLY A 35 -12.70 20.29 -2.11
N ALA A 36 -11.78 20.17 -1.17
CA ALA A 36 -11.29 21.28 -0.33
C ALA A 36 -10.16 22.10 -0.96
N GLY A 37 -9.70 21.80 -2.19
CA GLY A 37 -8.59 22.51 -2.83
C GLY A 37 -7.23 22.30 -2.16
N LEU A 38 -7.08 21.25 -1.36
CA LEU A 38 -5.87 21.01 -0.56
C LEU A 38 -4.98 19.87 -1.10
N ARG A 39 -5.43 19.13 -2.13
CA ARG A 39 -4.74 17.92 -2.59
C ARG A 39 -3.29 18.15 -3.01
N ASP A 40 -2.98 19.27 -3.62
CA ASP A 40 -1.62 19.59 -4.07
C ASP A 40 -0.69 19.98 -2.92
N ARG A 41 -1.27 20.39 -1.78
CA ARG A 41 -0.53 20.78 -0.57
C ARG A 41 -0.30 19.62 0.40
N VAL A 42 -1.02 18.50 0.23
CA VAL A 42 -0.98 17.34 1.12
C VAL A 42 -0.59 16.11 0.32
N LYS A 43 0.39 15.36 0.82
CA LYS A 43 0.80 14.08 0.26
C LYS A 43 0.14 12.93 0.99
N ILE A 44 -0.24 11.89 0.24
CA ILE A 44 -0.90 10.70 0.76
C ILE A 44 0.02 9.49 0.60
N ALA A 45 0.39 8.88 1.72
CA ALA A 45 1.07 7.59 1.74
C ALA A 45 0.06 6.47 1.97
N ALA A 46 -0.05 5.51 1.07
CA ALA A 46 -0.89 4.34 1.25
C ALA A 46 -0.13 3.21 1.96
N SER A 47 -0.76 2.62 2.97
CA SER A 47 -0.21 1.49 3.72
C SER A 47 -1.32 0.54 4.16
N ALA A 48 -1.36 -0.65 3.64
CA ALA A 48 -2.05 -1.84 4.13
C ALA A 48 -1.87 -2.99 3.13
N LYS A 49 -1.22 -4.08 3.52
CA LYS A 49 -1.02 -5.30 2.69
C LYS A 49 -0.64 -5.04 1.23
N ILE A 50 0.12 -3.97 0.98
CA ILE A 50 0.70 -3.70 -0.32
C ILE A 50 1.88 -4.64 -0.49
N VAL A 51 1.79 -5.56 -1.45
CA VAL A 51 2.74 -6.68 -1.60
C VAL A 51 3.40 -6.69 -2.97
N SER A 52 2.66 -6.41 -4.01
CA SER A 52 3.12 -6.50 -5.40
C SER A 52 3.32 -5.12 -6.05
N ALA A 53 4.06 -5.09 -7.16
CA ALA A 53 4.18 -3.92 -8.01
C ALA A 53 2.79 -3.43 -8.50
N TYR A 54 1.88 -4.35 -8.82
CA TYR A 54 0.52 -4.00 -9.20
C TYR A 54 -0.24 -3.30 -8.07
N ASP A 55 -0.04 -3.72 -6.81
CA ASP A 55 -0.65 -3.01 -5.67
C ASP A 55 -0.16 -1.57 -5.58
N ILE A 56 1.15 -1.33 -5.82
CA ILE A 56 1.71 0.03 -5.84
C ILE A 56 1.05 0.86 -6.94
N VAL A 57 1.06 0.39 -8.18
CA VAL A 57 0.45 1.07 -9.34
C VAL A 57 -1.03 1.34 -9.08
N ARG A 58 -1.76 0.35 -8.55
CA ARG A 58 -3.19 0.49 -8.24
C ARG A 58 -3.46 1.58 -7.20
N HIS A 59 -2.71 1.61 -6.10
CA HIS A 59 -2.93 2.61 -5.05
C HIS A 59 -2.48 4.02 -5.49
N CYS A 60 -1.40 4.14 -6.27
CA CYS A 60 -1.04 5.41 -6.88
C CYS A 60 -2.12 5.90 -7.85
N ALA A 61 -2.69 5.02 -8.67
CA ALA A 61 -3.80 5.37 -9.57
C ALA A 61 -5.07 5.80 -8.82
N LEU A 62 -5.30 5.28 -7.61
CA LEU A 62 -6.45 5.63 -6.76
C LEU A 62 -6.25 6.93 -5.97
N GLY A 63 -5.03 7.46 -5.91
CA GLY A 63 -4.77 8.75 -5.29
C GLY A 63 -3.61 8.80 -4.28
N ALA A 64 -2.83 7.73 -4.10
CA ALA A 64 -1.63 7.79 -3.28
C ALA A 64 -0.47 8.45 -4.04
N ASP A 65 0.37 9.19 -3.32
CA ASP A 65 1.62 9.71 -3.87
C ASP A 65 2.75 8.68 -3.77
N TRP A 66 2.72 7.82 -2.75
CA TRP A 66 3.60 6.65 -2.59
C TRP A 66 2.95 5.56 -1.73
N CYS A 67 3.61 4.41 -1.66
CA CYS A 67 3.15 3.26 -0.90
C CYS A 67 4.20 2.80 0.12
N ASN A 68 3.75 2.46 1.33
CA ASN A 68 4.57 1.82 2.34
C ASN A 68 4.34 0.30 2.33
N MET A 69 5.40 -0.46 2.18
CA MET A 69 5.35 -1.92 2.10
C MET A 69 6.09 -2.52 3.30
N ALA A 70 5.37 -2.86 4.38
CA ALA A 70 5.98 -3.43 5.57
C ALA A 70 6.12 -4.95 5.47
N ARG A 71 5.02 -5.67 5.28
CA ARG A 71 4.98 -7.14 5.35
C ARG A 71 5.85 -7.84 4.29
N PRO A 72 5.89 -7.42 3.03
CA PRO A 72 6.77 -8.04 2.04
C PRO A 72 8.25 -7.90 2.40
N PHE A 73 8.65 -6.74 2.91
CA PHE A 73 10.01 -6.55 3.41
C PHE A 73 10.31 -7.39 4.64
N MET A 74 9.34 -7.59 5.53
CA MET A 74 9.50 -8.54 6.64
C MET A 74 9.73 -9.96 6.12
N PHE A 75 9.06 -10.39 5.04
CA PHE A 75 9.32 -11.69 4.41
C PHE A 75 10.73 -11.77 3.83
N ALA A 76 11.19 -10.72 3.15
CA ALA A 76 12.56 -10.65 2.66
C ALA A 76 13.58 -10.79 3.79
N VAL A 77 13.32 -10.21 4.96
CA VAL A 77 14.13 -10.37 6.18
C VAL A 77 14.01 -11.76 6.80
N GLY A 78 13.01 -12.57 6.43
CA GLY A 78 12.83 -13.94 6.91
C GLY A 78 11.68 -14.14 7.89
N CYS A 79 10.66 -13.28 7.86
CA CYS A 79 9.42 -13.50 8.60
C CYS A 79 8.67 -14.74 8.08
N ILE A 80 8.24 -15.61 8.97
CA ILE A 80 7.50 -16.84 8.67
C ILE A 80 6.01 -16.75 9.03
N GLN A 81 5.50 -15.56 9.29
CA GLN A 81 4.11 -15.31 9.71
C GLN A 81 3.66 -16.07 10.97
N ALA A 82 4.54 -16.27 11.92
CA ALA A 82 4.18 -16.94 13.18
C ALA A 82 3.15 -16.16 14.02
N ARG A 83 2.91 -14.87 13.71
CA ARG A 83 1.96 -13.95 14.39
C ARG A 83 2.21 -13.77 15.88
N ASP A 84 3.43 -14.03 16.35
CA ASP A 84 3.85 -13.91 17.75
C ASP A 84 4.70 -12.65 18.00
N CYS A 85 4.50 -11.61 17.14
CA CYS A 85 5.29 -10.39 17.16
C CYS A 85 4.97 -9.53 18.41
N ALA A 86 3.70 -9.44 18.78
CA ALA A 86 3.26 -8.64 19.93
C ALA A 86 3.82 -9.17 21.26
N SER A 87 4.10 -10.47 21.36
CA SER A 87 4.65 -11.10 22.55
C SER A 87 6.18 -11.07 22.63
N SER A 88 6.86 -10.53 21.60
CA SER A 88 8.33 -10.56 21.43
C SER A 88 8.93 -11.98 21.34
N ARG A 89 8.13 -13.00 21.07
CA ARG A 89 8.57 -14.40 20.94
C ARG A 89 8.78 -14.87 19.51
N CYS A 90 8.98 -13.93 18.56
CA CYS A 90 9.20 -14.25 17.16
C CYS A 90 10.23 -15.36 16.96
N PRO A 91 9.87 -16.50 16.38
CA PRO A 91 10.79 -17.64 16.26
C PRO A 91 11.90 -17.40 15.24
N SER A 92 11.69 -16.55 14.24
CA SER A 92 12.68 -16.21 13.22
C SER A 92 13.60 -15.04 13.60
N GLY A 93 13.42 -14.44 14.78
CA GLY A 93 14.24 -13.32 15.25
C GLY A 93 13.88 -11.96 14.66
N VAL A 94 13.00 -11.88 13.66
CA VAL A 94 12.71 -10.65 12.90
C VAL A 94 11.99 -9.58 13.74
N ALA A 95 11.12 -9.98 14.66
CA ALA A 95 10.31 -9.08 15.48
C ALA A 95 10.40 -9.49 16.95
N THR A 96 11.57 -9.34 17.55
CA THR A 96 11.84 -9.66 18.96
C THR A 96 12.99 -8.83 19.50
N MET A 97 12.97 -8.57 20.80
CA MET A 97 14.07 -7.96 21.54
C MET A 97 14.94 -9.02 22.25
N ASP A 98 14.61 -10.31 22.14
CA ASP A 98 15.39 -11.40 22.75
C ASP A 98 16.71 -11.62 21.97
N PRO A 99 17.88 -11.38 22.60
CA PRO A 99 19.17 -11.57 21.96
C PRO A 99 19.44 -12.99 21.48
N LYS A 100 18.86 -14.00 22.13
CA LYS A 100 19.01 -15.41 21.72
C LYS A 100 18.31 -15.69 20.38
N ARG A 101 17.33 -14.87 20.03
CA ARG A 101 16.52 -15.00 18.81
C ARG A 101 17.02 -14.10 17.68
N TYR A 102 17.26 -12.81 17.93
CA TYR A 102 17.66 -11.91 16.84
C TYR A 102 19.11 -12.12 16.37
N ARG A 103 20.00 -12.65 17.22
CA ARG A 103 21.40 -12.92 16.84
C ARG A 103 21.57 -14.01 15.77
N VAL A 104 20.54 -14.81 15.50
CA VAL A 104 20.58 -15.81 14.42
C VAL A 104 20.34 -15.21 13.02
N ILE A 105 19.99 -13.93 12.95
CA ILE A 105 19.80 -13.24 11.68
C ILE A 105 21.17 -12.94 11.07
N ASP A 106 21.45 -13.52 9.93
CA ASP A 106 22.58 -13.14 9.09
C ASP A 106 22.23 -11.82 8.39
N VAL A 107 22.86 -10.74 8.81
CA VAL A 107 22.55 -9.38 8.34
C VAL A 107 22.90 -9.20 6.87
N GLU A 108 24.03 -9.77 6.39
CA GLU A 108 24.47 -9.61 5.00
C GLU A 108 23.53 -10.35 4.03
N ASP A 109 23.15 -11.60 4.37
CA ASP A 109 22.16 -12.36 3.59
C ASP A 109 20.82 -11.61 3.55
N ARG A 110 20.35 -11.12 4.71
CA ARG A 110 19.06 -10.42 4.77
C ARG A 110 19.09 -9.08 4.03
N ALA A 111 20.17 -8.33 4.13
CA ALA A 111 20.34 -7.10 3.37
C ALA A 111 20.30 -7.34 1.86
N THR A 112 20.97 -8.39 1.38
CA THR A 112 20.94 -8.81 -0.03
C THR A 112 19.52 -9.17 -0.48
N ARG A 113 18.75 -9.91 0.32
CA ARG A 113 17.35 -10.25 0.01
C ARG A 113 16.46 -9.01 -0.07
N VAL A 114 16.59 -8.10 0.88
CA VAL A 114 15.85 -6.84 0.90
C VAL A 114 16.17 -6.00 -0.33
N PHE A 115 17.46 -5.87 -0.67
CA PHE A 115 17.90 -5.15 -1.86
C PHE A 115 17.28 -5.75 -3.14
N ASN A 116 17.39 -7.06 -3.32
CA ASN A 116 16.85 -7.73 -4.49
C ASN A 116 15.32 -7.59 -4.58
N PHE A 117 14.62 -7.75 -3.46
CA PHE A 117 13.17 -7.57 -3.44
C PHE A 117 12.77 -6.14 -3.81
N HIS A 118 13.45 -5.13 -3.24
CA HIS A 118 13.20 -3.73 -3.56
C HIS A 118 13.46 -3.42 -5.03
N LYS A 119 14.64 -3.81 -5.53
CA LYS A 119 15.04 -3.62 -6.93
C LYS A 119 14.00 -4.21 -7.88
N ASN A 120 13.68 -5.50 -7.74
CA ASN A 120 12.72 -6.18 -8.60
C ASN A 120 11.31 -5.56 -8.52
N SER A 121 10.91 -5.09 -7.34
CA SER A 121 9.60 -4.41 -7.16
C SER A 121 9.54 -3.09 -7.91
N VAL A 122 10.62 -2.29 -7.86
CA VAL A 122 10.69 -1.00 -8.56
C VAL A 122 10.77 -1.21 -10.08
N GLU A 123 11.56 -2.17 -10.53
CA GLU A 123 11.65 -2.54 -11.96
C GLU A 123 10.27 -2.97 -12.49
N ALA A 124 9.55 -3.84 -11.78
CA ALA A 124 8.21 -4.25 -12.18
C ALA A 124 7.19 -3.09 -12.19
N VAL A 125 7.30 -2.11 -11.30
CA VAL A 125 6.49 -0.88 -11.36
C VAL A 125 6.81 -0.09 -12.62
N ALA A 126 8.11 0.09 -12.93
CA ALA A 126 8.55 0.81 -14.13
C ALA A 126 8.03 0.14 -15.40
N GLU A 127 8.16 -1.18 -15.54
CA GLU A 127 7.63 -1.95 -16.67
C GLU A 127 6.12 -1.78 -16.86
N MET A 128 5.35 -1.79 -15.78
CA MET A 128 3.90 -1.56 -15.84
C MET A 128 3.57 -0.14 -16.31
N MET A 129 4.32 0.86 -15.85
CA MET A 129 4.14 2.23 -16.26
C MET A 129 4.52 2.46 -17.73
N GLU A 130 5.64 1.91 -18.16
CA GLU A 130 6.09 1.95 -19.56
C GLU A 130 5.07 1.29 -20.48
N SER A 131 4.51 0.14 -20.08
CA SER A 131 3.45 -0.55 -20.83
C SER A 131 2.17 0.31 -20.98
N ALA A 132 1.92 1.21 -20.05
CA ALA A 132 0.83 2.17 -20.11
C ALA A 132 1.21 3.51 -20.77
N GLY A 133 2.46 3.65 -21.26
CA GLY A 133 2.98 4.87 -21.87
C GLY A 133 3.23 6.00 -20.86
N LEU A 134 3.45 5.67 -19.58
CA LEU A 134 3.64 6.63 -18.50
C LEU A 134 5.13 6.74 -18.12
N GLN A 135 5.58 7.96 -17.85
CA GLN A 135 6.98 8.25 -17.50
C GLN A 135 7.17 8.51 -15.99
N HIS A 136 6.08 8.84 -15.27
CA HIS A 136 6.17 9.16 -13.85
C HIS A 136 4.92 8.69 -13.10
N PRO A 137 5.03 8.18 -11.84
CA PRO A 137 3.89 7.70 -11.06
C PRO A 137 2.76 8.72 -10.87
N SER A 138 3.06 10.02 -10.87
CA SER A 138 2.05 11.08 -10.76
C SER A 138 1.09 11.15 -11.96
N GLN A 139 1.42 10.50 -13.07
CA GLN A 139 0.55 10.41 -14.26
C GLN A 139 -0.50 9.30 -14.10
N LEU A 140 -0.31 8.39 -13.14
CA LEU A 140 -1.29 7.36 -12.81
C LEU A 140 -2.61 8.00 -12.35
N ASN A 141 -3.70 7.47 -12.86
CA ASN A 141 -5.04 7.90 -12.47
C ASN A 141 -6.03 6.74 -12.59
N ARG A 142 -7.26 6.95 -12.13
CA ARG A 142 -8.30 5.90 -12.04
C ARG A 142 -8.67 5.27 -13.39
N ARG A 143 -8.36 5.91 -14.54
CA ARG A 143 -8.61 5.35 -15.87
C ARG A 143 -7.62 4.26 -16.28
N HIS A 144 -6.46 4.18 -15.64
CA HIS A 144 -5.48 3.13 -15.90
C HIS A 144 -5.82 1.79 -15.20
N ILE A 145 -6.83 1.78 -14.34
CA ILE A 145 -7.23 0.60 -13.58
C ILE A 145 -8.62 0.15 -14.01
N VAL A 146 -8.72 -1.13 -14.33
CA VAL A 146 -10.00 -1.79 -14.62
C VAL A 146 -10.39 -2.71 -13.47
N ARG A 147 -11.68 -2.87 -13.25
CA ARG A 147 -12.21 -3.79 -12.25
C ARG A 147 -13.36 -4.60 -12.86
N ARG A 148 -13.28 -5.91 -12.70
CA ARG A 148 -14.42 -6.79 -12.98
C ARG A 148 -15.43 -6.66 -11.84
N VAL A 149 -16.62 -6.16 -12.16
CA VAL A 149 -17.70 -5.93 -11.17
C VAL A 149 -18.76 -7.04 -11.21
N SER A 150 -18.81 -7.81 -12.30
CA SER A 150 -19.62 -9.03 -12.42
C SER A 150 -18.99 -9.99 -13.44
N ALA A 151 -19.61 -11.15 -13.65
CA ALA A 151 -19.13 -12.13 -14.63
C ALA A 151 -19.02 -11.55 -16.05
N SER A 152 -19.93 -10.62 -16.41
CA SER A 152 -20.03 -10.05 -17.76
C SER A 152 -19.66 -8.57 -17.85
N LYS A 153 -19.27 -7.90 -16.73
CA LYS A 153 -19.07 -6.46 -16.72
C LYS A 153 -17.71 -6.09 -16.12
N ILE A 154 -16.95 -5.33 -16.90
CA ILE A 154 -15.68 -4.70 -16.46
C ILE A 154 -15.89 -3.19 -16.57
N LEU A 155 -15.45 -2.44 -15.56
CA LEU A 155 -15.49 -0.98 -15.51
C LEU A 155 -14.11 -0.42 -15.23
N LEU A 156 -13.86 0.79 -15.73
CA LEU A 156 -12.73 1.60 -15.30
C LEU A 156 -12.94 2.07 -13.85
N ALA A 157 -11.86 2.25 -13.11
CA ALA A 157 -11.98 2.67 -11.72
C ALA A 157 -12.55 4.09 -11.56
N ASP A 158 -12.42 4.97 -12.56
CA ASP A 158 -13.06 6.30 -12.54
C ASP A 158 -14.60 6.22 -12.69
N GLN A 159 -15.11 5.19 -13.35
CA GLN A 159 -16.56 4.94 -13.47
C GLN A 159 -17.17 4.39 -12.17
N ILE A 160 -16.35 3.69 -11.37
CA ILE A 160 -16.76 3.12 -10.07
C ILE A 160 -16.58 4.14 -8.95
N TYR A 161 -15.49 4.90 -9.03
CA TYR A 161 -15.04 5.85 -8.03
C TYR A 161 -14.78 7.22 -8.70
N PRO A 162 -15.82 8.00 -8.98
CA PRO A 162 -15.66 9.30 -9.61
C PRO A 162 -14.79 10.22 -8.74
N ARG A 163 -14.00 11.05 -9.41
CA ARG A 163 -13.22 12.10 -8.74
C ARG A 163 -14.09 13.32 -8.50
N VAL A 164 -14.00 13.87 -7.31
CA VAL A 164 -14.58 15.16 -6.96
C VAL A 164 -13.78 16.26 -7.68
N GLU A 165 -14.48 17.28 -8.20
CA GLU A 165 -13.84 18.45 -8.79
C GLU A 165 -13.06 19.25 -7.74
N ILE A 166 -12.01 19.94 -8.18
CA ILE A 166 -11.22 20.77 -7.28
C ILE A 166 -12.11 21.92 -6.77
N ASN A 167 -12.08 22.16 -5.46
CA ASN A 167 -12.88 23.15 -4.73
C ASN A 167 -14.40 22.88 -4.69
N ALA A 168 -14.88 21.75 -5.17
CA ALA A 168 -16.32 21.48 -5.18
C ALA A 168 -16.97 21.58 -3.80
N LEU A 169 -16.29 21.13 -2.73
CA LEU A 169 -16.79 21.26 -1.37
C LEU A 169 -16.80 22.70 -0.86
N ILE A 170 -15.89 23.56 -1.36
CA ILE A 170 -15.85 24.99 -1.02
C ILE A 170 -16.96 25.73 -1.75
N ASP A 171 -17.20 25.37 -3.01
CA ASP A 171 -18.20 25.98 -3.88
C ASP A 171 -19.63 25.47 -3.59
N GLY A 172 -19.82 24.54 -2.65
CA GLY A 172 -21.12 23.93 -2.32
C GLY A 172 -21.70 23.07 -3.43
N LYS A 173 -20.85 22.47 -4.27
CA LYS A 173 -21.24 21.54 -5.31
C LYS A 173 -21.20 20.10 -4.77
N GLU A 174 -22.29 19.35 -4.93
CA GLU A 174 -22.37 17.93 -4.61
C GLU A 174 -21.70 17.03 -5.65
#